data_b5ececd44f3855b76ba8d1c1a374f4a3
#
_entry.id   b5ececd44f3855b76ba8d1c1a374f4a3
#
_cell.length_a   1.000
_cell.length_b   1.000
_cell.length_c   1.000
_cell.angle_alpha   90.00
_cell.angle_beta   90.00
_cell.angle_gamma   90.00
#
_symmetry.space_group_name_H-M   'P 1'
#
loop_
_entity.id
_entity.type
_entity.pdbx_description
1 polymer ?
#
loop_
_entity_poly.entity_id
_entity_poly.type
_entity_poly.pdbx_seq_one_letter_code
_entity_poly.pdbx_strand_id
1 'polypeptide(L)'
;AVVPSAGGPARAIPLSLAIGTLLVLYQQTPPRPVSASAPADVFSSGRAMESLRTIAQKPHPIGSPEHEAVRAFILQQLTALGLPTEVQTTTGRGVVNGRPGSVAVNNIIATLKGSGSGKALLLVAHYDTVPNSPGASDDGAGVATLLETARALKSGPTLRNDLIFLFSDGE
;
A
#
# COMPACT_ATOMS: atom_id res chain seq x y z
N ALA A 1 -22.38 -13.34 -65.88
CA ALA A 1 -22.84 -12.94 -64.55
C ALA A 1 -21.69 -13.08 -63.57
N VAL A 2 -21.18 -11.95 -63.07
CA VAL A 2 -20.11 -11.92 -62.06
C VAL A 2 -20.80 -11.94 -60.69
N VAL A 3 -20.57 -12.99 -59.92
CA VAL A 3 -21.05 -13.08 -58.54
C VAL A 3 -20.15 -12.21 -57.66
N PRO A 4 -20.65 -11.20 -56.94
CA PRO A 4 -19.82 -10.40 -56.05
C PRO A 4 -19.37 -11.26 -54.87
N SER A 5 -18.07 -11.26 -54.58
CA SER A 5 -17.50 -11.98 -53.44
C SER A 5 -17.97 -11.33 -52.13
N ALA A 6 -18.83 -11.99 -51.38
CA ALA A 6 -19.33 -11.59 -50.06
C ALA A 6 -18.24 -11.77 -48.99
N GLY A 7 -17.13 -11.08 -49.12
CA GLY A 7 -15.96 -11.26 -48.20
C GLY A 7 -15.66 -10.08 -47.28
N GLY A 8 -16.33 -8.94 -47.39
CA GLY A 8 -15.93 -7.72 -46.71
C GLY A 8 -16.32 -7.60 -45.23
N PRO A 9 -17.60 -7.60 -44.84
CA PRO A 9 -17.98 -7.26 -43.47
C PRO A 9 -17.77 -8.39 -42.44
N ALA A 10 -17.91 -9.65 -42.88
CA ALA A 10 -17.84 -10.81 -41.99
C ALA A 10 -16.45 -11.04 -41.34
N ARG A 11 -15.37 -10.53 -41.96
CA ARG A 11 -13.99 -10.61 -41.40
C ARG A 11 -13.58 -9.36 -40.61
N ALA A 12 -14.24 -8.23 -40.85
CA ALA A 12 -13.95 -6.97 -40.21
C ALA A 12 -14.36 -6.98 -38.71
N ILE A 13 -15.51 -7.59 -38.37
CA ILE A 13 -16.03 -7.68 -37.00
C ILE A 13 -15.08 -8.43 -36.06
N PRO A 14 -14.63 -9.67 -36.36
CA PRO A 14 -13.69 -10.37 -35.44
C PRO A 14 -12.34 -9.67 -35.34
N LEU A 15 -11.87 -9.01 -36.40
CA LEU A 15 -10.62 -8.26 -36.37
C LEU A 15 -10.73 -7.02 -35.47
N SER A 16 -11.82 -6.25 -35.58
CA SER A 16 -12.05 -5.07 -34.74
C SER A 16 -12.21 -5.45 -33.25
N LEU A 17 -12.92 -6.55 -32.96
CA LEU A 17 -13.01 -7.08 -31.59
C LEU A 17 -11.65 -7.50 -31.06
N ALA A 18 -10.84 -8.20 -31.84
CA ALA A 18 -9.50 -8.61 -31.42
C ALA A 18 -8.59 -7.40 -31.13
N ILE A 19 -8.59 -6.41 -32.02
CA ILE A 19 -7.83 -5.15 -31.81
C ILE A 19 -8.34 -4.41 -30.56
N GLY A 20 -9.65 -4.27 -30.39
CA GLY A 20 -10.24 -3.64 -29.21
C GLY A 20 -9.84 -4.34 -27.92
N THR A 21 -9.91 -5.68 -27.89
CA THR A 21 -9.48 -6.48 -26.75
C THR A 21 -7.98 -6.28 -26.44
N LEU A 22 -7.12 -6.32 -27.46
CA LEU A 22 -5.69 -6.11 -27.30
C LEU A 22 -5.38 -4.71 -26.78
N LEU A 23 -6.08 -3.68 -27.25
CA LEU A 23 -5.94 -2.31 -26.76
C LEU A 23 -6.34 -2.19 -25.29
N VAL A 24 -7.46 -2.80 -24.89
CA VAL A 24 -7.90 -2.81 -23.49
C VAL A 24 -6.89 -3.53 -22.61
N LEU A 25 -6.41 -4.71 -23.00
CA LEU A 25 -5.39 -5.46 -22.27
C LEU A 25 -4.07 -4.67 -22.15
N TYR A 26 -3.66 -4.00 -23.22
CA TYR A 26 -2.48 -3.13 -23.21
C TYR A 26 -2.63 -1.97 -22.24
N GLN A 27 -3.78 -1.30 -22.23
CA GLN A 27 -4.06 -0.18 -21.32
C GLN A 27 -4.14 -0.61 -19.84
N GLN A 28 -4.49 -1.87 -19.57
CA GLN A 28 -4.50 -2.45 -18.21
C GLN A 28 -3.14 -3.03 -17.77
N THR A 29 -2.13 -2.99 -18.64
CA THR A 29 -0.79 -3.46 -18.25
C THR A 29 -0.23 -2.56 -17.15
N PRO A 30 0.13 -3.10 -15.98
CA PRO A 30 0.69 -2.31 -14.90
C PRO A 30 2.06 -1.73 -15.30
N PRO A 31 2.46 -0.58 -14.72
CA PRO A 31 3.78 -0.03 -14.96
C PRO A 31 4.87 -1.03 -14.54
N ARG A 32 6.04 -0.95 -15.20
CA ARG A 32 7.16 -1.83 -14.85
C ARG A 32 7.62 -1.59 -13.42
N PRO A 33 7.89 -2.65 -12.63
CA PRO A 33 8.41 -2.50 -11.29
C PRO A 33 9.75 -1.74 -11.27
N VAL A 34 9.88 -0.81 -10.33
CA VAL A 34 11.13 -0.09 -10.09
C VAL A 34 12.02 -0.93 -9.18
N SER A 35 13.28 -1.16 -9.60
CA SER A 35 14.24 -2.00 -8.88
C SER A 35 14.53 -1.46 -7.46
N ALA A 36 14.85 -2.36 -6.52
CA ALA A 36 15.35 -2.00 -5.19
C ALA A 36 16.66 -1.20 -5.24
N SER A 37 17.45 -1.32 -6.32
CA SER A 37 18.68 -0.55 -6.54
C SER A 37 18.45 0.86 -7.10
N ALA A 38 17.21 1.29 -7.31
CA ALA A 38 16.90 2.65 -7.76
C ALA A 38 17.43 3.72 -6.77
N PRO A 39 17.70 4.97 -7.23
CA PRO A 39 18.15 6.05 -6.38
C PRO A 39 17.30 6.22 -5.12
N ALA A 40 17.92 6.78 -4.07
CA ALA A 40 17.27 6.87 -2.75
C ALA A 40 16.02 7.76 -2.75
N ASP A 41 15.96 8.79 -3.57
CA ASP A 41 14.82 9.70 -3.72
C ASP A 41 13.72 9.21 -4.67
N VAL A 42 13.91 8.01 -5.27
CA VAL A 42 12.93 7.38 -6.15
C VAL A 42 12.15 6.32 -5.38
N PHE A 43 10.82 6.33 -5.48
CA PHE A 43 9.98 5.23 -4.99
C PHE A 43 10.33 3.92 -5.71
N SER A 44 10.57 2.86 -4.96
CA SER A 44 10.91 1.54 -5.50
C SER A 44 9.91 0.48 -5.05
N SER A 45 9.18 -0.07 -6.01
CA SER A 45 8.32 -1.24 -5.75
C SER A 45 9.12 -2.46 -5.28
N GLY A 46 10.40 -2.58 -5.67
CA GLY A 46 11.29 -3.62 -5.17
C GLY A 46 11.51 -3.52 -3.65
N ARG A 47 11.82 -2.32 -3.14
CA ARG A 47 11.98 -2.09 -1.70
C ARG A 47 10.65 -2.20 -0.94
N ALA A 48 9.56 -1.69 -1.51
CA ALA A 48 8.23 -1.86 -0.93
C ALA A 48 7.87 -3.35 -0.78
N MET A 49 8.20 -4.17 -1.77
CA MET A 49 7.98 -5.63 -1.73
C MET A 49 8.82 -6.33 -0.65
N GLU A 50 10.00 -5.83 -0.28
CA GLU A 50 10.78 -6.35 0.84
C GLU A 50 10.05 -6.12 2.16
N SER A 51 9.53 -4.92 2.38
CA SER A 51 8.69 -4.61 3.55
C SER A 51 7.41 -5.45 3.58
N LEU A 52 6.73 -5.59 2.43
CA LEU A 52 5.52 -6.39 2.33
C LEU A 52 5.76 -7.87 2.68
N ARG A 53 6.87 -8.47 2.24
CA ARG A 53 7.22 -9.84 2.60
C ARG A 53 7.42 -10.02 4.11
N THR A 54 7.92 -9.00 4.80
CA THR A 54 8.06 -9.03 6.27
C THR A 54 6.70 -8.92 6.96
N ILE A 55 5.85 -8.00 6.50
CA ILE A 55 4.52 -7.73 7.07
C ILE A 55 3.58 -8.92 6.88
N ALA A 56 3.49 -9.44 5.66
CA ALA A 56 2.50 -10.43 5.27
C ALA A 56 2.98 -11.89 5.41
N GLN A 57 3.82 -12.21 6.40
CA GLN A 57 4.26 -13.59 6.64
C GLN A 57 3.17 -14.48 7.23
N LYS A 58 2.35 -13.91 8.09
CA LYS A 58 1.27 -14.60 8.82
C LYS A 58 0.09 -13.67 9.02
N PRO A 59 -1.12 -14.23 9.25
CA PRO A 59 -2.22 -13.43 9.79
C PRO A 59 -1.80 -12.76 11.08
N HIS A 60 -2.13 -11.48 11.20
CA HIS A 60 -1.76 -10.65 12.36
C HIS A 60 -2.97 -9.81 12.83
N PRO A 61 -4.04 -10.49 13.27
CA PRO A 61 -5.21 -9.80 13.79
C PRO A 61 -4.87 -9.05 15.07
N ILE A 62 -5.61 -7.98 15.32
CA ILE A 62 -5.41 -7.11 16.47
C ILE A 62 -5.26 -7.92 17.77
N GLY A 63 -4.26 -7.60 18.58
CA GLY A 63 -3.96 -8.26 19.85
C GLY A 63 -3.21 -9.59 19.74
N SER A 64 -2.83 -10.04 18.53
CA SER A 64 -1.97 -11.22 18.35
C SER A 64 -0.47 -10.86 18.53
N PRO A 65 0.40 -11.83 18.86
CA PRO A 65 1.85 -11.61 18.87
C PRO A 65 2.40 -11.18 17.51
N GLU A 66 1.84 -11.68 16.41
CA GLU A 66 2.21 -11.31 15.06
C GLU A 66 1.86 -9.85 14.76
N HIS A 67 0.73 -9.35 15.27
CA HIS A 67 0.32 -7.95 15.17
C HIS A 67 1.32 -7.03 15.90
N GLU A 68 1.75 -7.40 17.11
CA GLU A 68 2.79 -6.68 17.84
C GLU A 68 4.12 -6.66 17.06
N ALA A 69 4.49 -7.76 16.39
CA ALA A 69 5.70 -7.84 15.59
C ALA A 69 5.63 -6.91 14.36
N VAL A 70 4.48 -6.85 13.67
CA VAL A 70 4.26 -5.92 12.54
C VAL A 70 4.31 -4.47 13.03
N ARG A 71 3.68 -4.14 14.15
CA ARG A 71 3.75 -2.81 14.76
C ARG A 71 5.19 -2.42 15.08
N ALA A 72 5.95 -3.32 15.70
CA ALA A 72 7.36 -3.08 16.03
C ALA A 72 8.21 -2.86 14.77
N PHE A 73 7.96 -3.63 13.69
CA PHE A 73 8.62 -3.45 12.41
C PHE A 73 8.35 -2.06 11.83
N ILE A 74 7.09 -1.61 11.79
CA ILE A 74 6.74 -0.27 11.28
C ILE A 74 7.46 0.83 12.08
N LEU A 75 7.42 0.76 13.41
CA LEU A 75 8.09 1.71 14.29
C LEU A 75 9.61 1.72 14.05
N GLN A 76 10.22 0.56 13.86
CA GLN A 76 11.65 0.45 13.54
C GLN A 76 12.00 1.13 12.22
N GLN A 77 11.20 0.93 11.16
CA GLN A 77 11.41 1.56 9.86
C GLN A 77 11.31 3.09 9.97
N LEU A 78 10.29 3.60 10.64
CA LEU A 78 10.08 5.04 10.83
C LEU A 78 11.20 5.68 11.66
N THR A 79 11.65 4.99 12.72
CA THR A 79 12.77 5.41 13.55
C THR A 79 14.07 5.46 12.76
N ALA A 80 14.34 4.46 11.93
CA ALA A 80 15.53 4.43 11.06
C ALA A 80 15.56 5.59 10.06
N LEU A 81 14.38 6.08 9.65
CA LEU A 81 14.23 7.28 8.80
C LEU A 81 14.36 8.59 9.60
N GLY A 82 14.43 8.53 10.92
CA GLY A 82 14.47 9.73 11.78
C GLY A 82 13.19 10.57 11.67
N LEU A 83 12.03 9.94 11.47
CA LEU A 83 10.73 10.62 11.45
C LEU A 83 10.17 10.72 12.87
N PRO A 84 9.71 11.90 13.31
CA PRO A 84 8.94 12.02 14.54
C PRO A 84 7.71 11.11 14.47
N THR A 85 7.61 10.20 15.44
CA THR A 85 6.58 9.14 15.44
C THR A 85 5.87 9.12 16.78
N GLU A 86 4.55 9.03 16.76
CA GLU A 86 3.65 8.93 17.91
C GLU A 86 2.84 7.64 17.80
N VAL A 87 2.59 6.96 18.91
CA VAL A 87 1.62 5.86 19.01
C VAL A 87 0.42 6.36 19.79
N GLN A 88 -0.70 6.51 19.10
CA GLN A 88 -1.98 6.87 19.70
C GLN A 88 -2.71 5.61 20.16
N THR A 89 -2.74 5.38 21.46
CA THR A 89 -3.42 4.22 22.04
C THR A 89 -4.84 4.58 22.48
N THR A 90 -5.81 3.75 22.07
CA THR A 90 -7.20 3.84 22.50
C THR A 90 -7.78 2.44 22.72
N THR A 91 -9.04 2.37 23.17
CA THR A 91 -9.75 1.11 23.35
C THR A 91 -10.88 1.03 22.36
N GLY A 92 -10.85 -0.01 21.53
CA GLY A 92 -11.90 -0.34 20.58
C GLY A 92 -12.78 -1.51 21.07
N ARG A 93 -13.89 -1.74 20.39
CA ARG A 93 -14.68 -2.98 20.54
C ARG A 93 -14.23 -3.96 19.47
N GLY A 94 -14.01 -5.21 19.85
CA GLY A 94 -13.59 -6.26 18.93
C GLY A 94 -13.98 -7.65 19.42
N VAL A 95 -13.45 -8.66 18.75
CA VAL A 95 -13.65 -10.06 19.13
C VAL A 95 -12.34 -10.59 19.73
N VAL A 96 -12.38 -10.93 21.01
CA VAL A 96 -11.25 -11.52 21.73
C VAL A 96 -11.60 -12.98 22.06
N ASN A 97 -10.81 -13.94 21.58
CA ASN A 97 -11.06 -15.38 21.77
C ASN A 97 -12.49 -15.82 21.36
N GLY A 98 -12.98 -15.29 20.23
CA GLY A 98 -14.30 -15.62 19.69
C GLY A 98 -15.48 -14.96 20.42
N ARG A 99 -15.24 -14.02 21.34
CA ARG A 99 -16.29 -13.32 22.12
C ARG A 99 -16.14 -11.80 21.96
N PRO A 100 -17.26 -11.06 21.95
CA PRO A 100 -17.19 -9.61 22.03
C PRO A 100 -16.39 -9.14 23.24
N GLY A 101 -15.47 -8.21 23.04
CA GLY A 101 -14.58 -7.70 24.10
C GLY A 101 -13.99 -6.34 23.74
N SER A 102 -13.15 -5.83 24.62
CA SER A 102 -12.37 -4.62 24.37
C SER A 102 -10.96 -5.01 23.91
N VAL A 103 -10.46 -4.32 22.90
CA VAL A 103 -9.11 -4.48 22.38
C VAL A 103 -8.37 -3.14 22.45
N ALA A 104 -7.06 -3.18 22.69
CA ALA A 104 -6.21 -1.99 22.55
C ALA A 104 -5.99 -1.74 21.06
N VAL A 105 -6.26 -0.52 20.62
CA VAL A 105 -6.03 -0.01 19.26
C VAL A 105 -4.85 0.94 19.33
N ASN A 106 -3.84 0.75 18.48
CA ASN A 106 -2.57 1.48 18.52
C ASN A 106 -2.25 2.07 17.15
N ASN A 107 -2.81 3.22 16.84
CA ASN A 107 -2.49 3.93 15.60
C ASN A 107 -1.07 4.49 15.67
N ILE A 108 -0.30 4.33 14.59
CA ILE A 108 1.05 4.90 14.46
C ILE A 108 0.96 6.13 13.55
N ILE A 109 1.44 7.26 14.04
CA ILE A 109 1.43 8.53 13.30
C ILE A 109 2.88 8.99 13.14
N ALA A 110 3.32 9.17 11.90
CA ALA A 110 4.64 9.74 11.61
C ALA A 110 4.51 11.01 10.78
N THR A 111 5.39 11.98 11.00
CA THR A 111 5.32 13.26 10.31
C THR A 111 6.62 13.55 9.57
N LEU A 112 6.54 13.82 8.28
CA LEU A 112 7.59 14.41 7.47
C LEU A 112 7.30 15.91 7.30
N LYS A 113 8.11 16.75 7.95
CA LYS A 113 7.93 18.20 7.91
C LYS A 113 8.27 18.78 6.55
N GLY A 114 7.39 19.68 6.09
CA GLY A 114 7.63 20.55 4.95
C GLY A 114 8.25 21.89 5.35
N SER A 115 8.52 22.74 4.36
CA SER A 115 9.09 24.08 4.55
C SER A 115 8.07 25.19 4.67
N GLY A 116 6.81 24.93 4.38
CA GLY A 116 5.73 25.92 4.38
C GLY A 116 4.73 25.73 5.52
N SER A 117 3.75 26.62 5.59
CA SER A 117 2.68 26.63 6.60
C SER A 117 1.31 26.20 6.03
N GLY A 118 1.32 25.47 4.91
CA GLY A 118 0.08 24.99 4.27
C GLY A 118 -0.57 23.83 5.04
N LYS A 119 -1.70 23.35 4.52
CA LYS A 119 -2.35 22.15 5.06
C LYS A 119 -1.47 20.93 4.84
N ALA A 120 -1.38 20.05 5.83
CA ALA A 120 -0.73 18.75 5.69
C ALA A 120 -1.52 17.83 4.74
N LEU A 121 -0.80 16.93 4.06
CA LEU A 121 -1.38 15.82 3.33
C LEU A 121 -1.34 14.58 4.23
N LEU A 122 -2.46 13.90 4.39
CA LEU A 122 -2.58 12.65 5.15
C LEU A 122 -2.57 11.46 4.21
N LEU A 123 -1.69 10.49 4.48
CA LEU A 123 -1.63 9.19 3.83
C LEU A 123 -1.96 8.12 4.87
N VAL A 124 -2.87 7.19 4.54
CA VAL A 124 -3.41 6.22 5.50
C VAL A 124 -3.32 4.80 4.93
N ALA A 125 -2.99 3.84 5.77
CA ALA A 125 -3.11 2.40 5.54
C ALA A 125 -3.34 1.71 6.89
N HIS A 126 -4.09 0.58 6.94
CA HIS A 126 -4.20 -0.20 8.17
C HIS A 126 -3.18 -1.34 8.21
N TYR A 127 -2.74 -1.71 9.42
CA TYR A 127 -1.69 -2.74 9.56
C TYR A 127 -2.14 -4.01 10.29
N ASP A 128 -3.39 -4.08 10.71
CA ASP A 128 -4.01 -5.29 11.23
C ASP A 128 -4.63 -6.13 10.12
N THR A 129 -4.96 -7.38 10.41
CA THR A 129 -5.58 -8.30 9.45
C THR A 129 -6.72 -9.08 10.08
N VAL A 130 -7.54 -9.69 9.23
CA VAL A 130 -8.46 -10.76 9.66
C VAL A 130 -7.66 -12.02 10.06
N PRO A 131 -8.23 -12.90 10.94
CA PRO A 131 -7.51 -14.08 11.47
C PRO A 131 -7.12 -15.14 10.43
N ASN A 132 -7.71 -15.13 9.25
CA ASN A 132 -7.54 -16.15 8.21
C ASN A 132 -6.82 -15.65 6.95
N SER A 133 -6.24 -14.45 6.98
CA SER A 133 -5.47 -13.88 5.87
C SER A 133 -4.21 -13.20 6.37
N PRO A 134 -3.05 -13.36 5.69
CA PRO A 134 -1.83 -12.63 6.01
C PRO A 134 -1.87 -11.16 5.56
N GLY A 135 -2.95 -10.68 4.96
CA GLY A 135 -3.17 -9.26 4.64
C GLY A 135 -2.23 -8.65 3.62
N ALA A 136 -1.72 -9.44 2.64
CA ALA A 136 -0.75 -8.89 1.68
C ALA A 136 -1.33 -7.77 0.79
N SER A 137 -2.59 -7.92 0.35
CA SER A 137 -3.30 -6.88 -0.43
C SER A 137 -4.04 -5.90 0.44
N ASP A 138 -4.53 -6.36 1.60
CA ASP A 138 -5.48 -5.69 2.48
C ASP A 138 -4.97 -5.73 3.93
N ASP A 139 -4.22 -4.71 4.41
CA ASP A 139 -3.68 -3.60 3.63
C ASP A 139 -2.14 -3.51 3.73
N GLY A 140 -1.47 -4.68 3.83
CA GLY A 140 0.00 -4.74 3.87
C GLY A 140 0.66 -4.04 2.68
N ALA A 141 0.02 -4.05 1.50
CA ALA A 141 0.50 -3.32 0.33
C ALA A 141 0.46 -1.80 0.55
N GLY A 142 -0.59 -1.29 1.19
CA GLY A 142 -0.70 0.11 1.61
C GLY A 142 0.39 0.47 2.62
N VAL A 143 0.57 -0.33 3.67
CA VAL A 143 1.63 -0.14 4.68
C VAL A 143 3.01 -0.08 4.03
N ALA A 144 3.35 -1.05 3.17
CA ALA A 144 4.63 -1.09 2.47
C ALA A 144 4.82 0.12 1.54
N THR A 145 3.75 0.57 0.90
CA THR A 145 3.75 1.78 0.05
C THR A 145 3.99 3.03 0.89
N LEU A 146 3.36 3.17 2.06
CA LEU A 146 3.58 4.30 2.96
C LEU A 146 5.03 4.36 3.45
N LEU A 147 5.59 3.24 3.88
CA LEU A 147 6.98 3.15 4.34
C LEU A 147 7.97 3.54 3.24
N GLU A 148 7.81 3.00 2.03
CA GLU A 148 8.69 3.33 0.91
C GLU A 148 8.50 4.78 0.43
N THR A 149 7.28 5.30 0.47
CA THR A 149 7.00 6.71 0.17
C THR A 149 7.70 7.63 1.19
N ALA A 150 7.59 7.31 2.48
CA ALA A 150 8.26 8.05 3.54
C ALA A 150 9.79 8.06 3.33
N ARG A 151 10.37 6.91 2.99
CA ARG A 151 11.80 6.76 2.71
C ARG A 151 12.24 7.59 1.50
N ALA A 152 11.52 7.49 0.38
CA ALA A 152 11.86 8.19 -0.86
C ALA A 152 11.77 9.70 -0.68
N LEU A 153 10.69 10.20 -0.09
CA LEU A 153 10.48 11.63 0.14
C LEU A 153 11.45 12.20 1.18
N LYS A 154 11.83 11.43 2.20
CA LYS A 154 12.85 11.84 3.17
C LYS A 154 14.24 12.01 2.53
N SER A 155 14.52 11.25 1.49
CA SER A 155 15.79 11.30 0.74
C SER A 155 15.80 12.35 -0.38
N GLY A 156 14.64 12.90 -0.71
CA GLY A 156 14.47 13.92 -1.77
C GLY A 156 14.50 15.35 -1.26
N PRO A 157 14.18 16.31 -2.12
CA PRO A 157 14.07 17.72 -1.74
C PRO A 157 12.95 17.94 -0.72
N THR A 158 13.14 18.92 0.17
CA THR A 158 12.14 19.28 1.16
C THR A 158 10.82 19.69 0.49
N LEU A 159 9.75 19.05 0.90
CA LEU A 159 8.40 19.34 0.41
C LEU A 159 7.91 20.69 0.94
N ARG A 160 6.93 21.28 0.26
CA ARG A 160 6.28 22.51 0.72
C ARG A 160 5.36 22.24 1.92
N ASN A 161 4.55 21.19 1.84
CA ASN A 161 3.55 20.85 2.85
C ASN A 161 4.06 19.72 3.75
N ASP A 162 3.60 19.69 4.99
CA ASP A 162 3.79 18.52 5.86
C ASP A 162 3.10 17.30 5.28
N LEU A 163 3.71 16.13 5.46
CA LEU A 163 3.08 14.84 5.23
C LEU A 163 2.88 14.13 6.57
N ILE A 164 1.69 13.58 6.75
CA ILE A 164 1.33 12.74 7.89
C ILE A 164 1.07 11.34 7.36
N PHE A 165 1.81 10.38 7.87
CA PHE A 165 1.63 8.95 7.61
C PHE A 165 0.88 8.36 8.79
N LEU A 166 -0.30 7.83 8.56
CA LEU A 166 -1.13 7.15 9.55
C LEU A 166 -1.19 5.66 9.21
N PHE A 167 -0.61 4.84 10.08
CA PHE A 167 -0.80 3.40 10.06
C PHE A 167 -1.87 3.08 11.10
N SER A 168 -3.09 2.90 10.64
CA SER A 168 -4.24 2.67 11.51
C SER A 168 -4.31 1.22 11.96
N ASP A 169 -5.00 1.01 13.06
CA ASP A 169 -5.17 -0.29 13.73
C ASP A 169 -6.65 -0.53 14.00
N GLY A 170 -7.09 -1.79 13.90
CA GLY A 170 -8.44 -2.20 14.25
C GLY A 170 -9.50 -1.88 13.19
N GLU A 171 -9.15 -2.08 11.94
CA GLU A 171 -10.07 -1.98 10.81
C GLU A 171 -11.28 -2.94 10.90
#